data_fd32457457df50d46fb86c62d0e4d7c5
#
_entry.id   fd32457457df50d46fb86c62d0e4d7c5
#
_cell.length_a   1.000
_cell.length_b   1.000
_cell.length_c   1.000
_cell.angle_alpha   90.00
_cell.angle_beta   90.00
_cell.angle_gamma   90.00
#
_symmetry.space_group_name_H-M   'P 1'
#
loop_
_entity.id
_entity.type
_entity.pdbx_description
1 polymer ?
#
loop_
_entity_poly.entity_id
_entity_poly.type
_entity_poly.pdbx_seq_one_letter_code
_entity_poly.pdbx_strand_id
1 'polypeptide(L)'
;MTAASTTDTKMKKKRTPKPYTNSLIAGVLLGLVLFLVYFFTGDGLGASGGANRIAIWLAKVVAPGWVNSTPYLIKYGGGSKNPLDSFIVMLDIGVLLGGFLSAWYFGRFSMETIKGPNIKVSLRWVIAFFGGTMAGFGARMARGCTSGQGLNGTATLSVGSWAFLLAFFAGGYLLAYFVKKFWF
;
A
#
# COMPACT_ATOMS: atom_id res chain seq x y z
N MET A 1 20.72 -3.94 -55.28
CA MET A 1 20.95 -2.75 -54.45
C MET A 1 19.77 -2.62 -53.51
N THR A 2 19.89 -3.15 -52.29
CA THR A 2 18.83 -3.18 -51.31
C THR A 2 19.32 -2.40 -50.10
N ALA A 3 18.76 -1.24 -49.84
CA ALA A 3 19.13 -0.37 -48.76
C ALA A 3 18.63 -0.97 -47.42
N ALA A 4 19.56 -1.34 -46.58
CA ALA A 4 19.28 -1.75 -45.21
C ALA A 4 18.89 -0.51 -44.40
N SER A 5 17.63 -0.48 -43.98
CA SER A 5 17.09 0.50 -43.03
C SER A 5 17.66 0.18 -41.65
N THR A 6 18.68 0.89 -41.24
CA THR A 6 19.20 0.90 -39.86
C THR A 6 18.23 1.67 -38.98
N THR A 7 17.31 0.94 -38.36
CA THR A 7 16.47 1.47 -37.29
C THR A 7 17.33 1.62 -36.04
N ASP A 8 17.84 2.81 -35.85
CA ASP A 8 18.64 3.23 -34.69
C ASP A 8 17.74 3.24 -33.44
N THR A 9 17.59 2.08 -32.80
CA THR A 9 16.89 1.94 -31.53
C THR A 9 17.79 2.54 -30.44
N LYS A 10 17.64 3.84 -30.19
CA LYS A 10 18.23 4.52 -29.02
C LYS A 10 17.91 3.72 -27.77
N MET A 11 18.82 2.82 -27.38
CA MET A 11 18.77 2.14 -26.09
C MET A 11 18.87 3.20 -24.99
N LYS A 12 17.69 3.54 -24.40
CA LYS A 12 17.63 4.37 -23.19
C LYS A 12 18.55 3.74 -22.15
N LYS A 13 19.68 4.38 -21.87
CA LYS A 13 20.67 3.98 -20.87
C LYS A 13 19.96 3.74 -19.53
N LYS A 14 19.65 2.46 -19.24
CA LYS A 14 18.96 2.04 -18.01
C LYS A 14 19.91 2.40 -16.87
N ARG A 15 19.54 3.36 -16.02
CA ARG A 15 20.34 3.73 -14.84
C ARG A 15 20.49 2.49 -13.97
N THR A 16 21.72 2.10 -13.65
CA THR A 16 21.96 1.01 -12.71
C THR A 16 21.44 1.42 -11.33
N PRO A 17 20.51 0.65 -10.75
CA PRO A 17 19.95 0.99 -9.45
C PRO A 17 21.05 0.96 -8.38
N LYS A 18 21.07 1.97 -7.50
CA LYS A 18 21.98 2.01 -6.37
C LYS A 18 21.73 0.83 -5.42
N PRO A 19 22.73 0.35 -4.65
CA PRO A 19 22.52 -0.73 -3.70
C PRO A 19 21.48 -0.37 -2.64
N TYR A 20 20.86 -1.39 -2.02
CA TYR A 20 19.90 -1.18 -0.94
C TYR A 20 20.63 -0.70 0.32
N THR A 21 19.98 0.19 1.07
CA THR A 21 20.42 0.58 2.41
C THR A 21 20.34 -0.62 3.35
N ASN A 22 21.22 -0.67 4.34
CA ASN A 22 21.19 -1.73 5.35
C ASN A 22 19.81 -1.76 6.04
N SER A 23 19.23 -2.96 6.15
CA SER A 23 17.87 -3.16 6.71
C SER A 23 17.76 -2.70 8.17
N LEU A 24 18.83 -2.82 8.94
CA LEU A 24 18.86 -2.35 10.34
C LEU A 24 18.74 -0.82 10.41
N ILE A 25 19.48 -0.10 9.57
CA ILE A 25 19.40 1.37 9.53
C ILE A 25 17.99 1.80 9.10
N ALA A 26 17.43 1.16 8.07
CA ALA A 26 16.07 1.44 7.62
C ALA A 26 15.02 1.16 8.71
N GLY A 27 15.19 0.09 9.49
CA GLY A 27 14.32 -0.24 10.62
C GLY A 27 14.38 0.79 11.74
N VAL A 28 15.58 1.23 12.12
CA VAL A 28 15.77 2.28 13.13
C VAL A 28 15.14 3.59 12.68
N LEU A 29 15.35 4.01 11.43
CA LEU A 29 14.73 5.21 10.87
C LEU A 29 13.20 5.12 10.85
N LEU A 30 12.64 3.97 10.48
CA LEU A 30 11.20 3.74 10.51
C LEU A 30 10.65 3.84 11.95
N GLY A 31 11.35 3.26 12.93
CA GLY A 31 10.98 3.36 14.34
C GLY A 31 11.01 4.80 14.86
N LEU A 32 12.04 5.57 14.46
CA LEU A 32 12.14 6.99 14.79
C LEU A 32 10.98 7.80 14.20
N VAL A 33 10.65 7.57 12.92
CA VAL A 33 9.51 8.23 12.26
C VAL A 33 8.21 7.88 12.97
N LEU A 34 8.00 6.60 13.33
CA LEU A 34 6.82 6.17 14.08
C LEU A 34 6.71 6.89 15.43
N PHE A 35 7.80 6.96 16.16
CA PHE A 35 7.87 7.69 17.43
C PHE A 35 7.52 9.18 17.27
N LEU A 36 8.12 9.85 16.28
CA LEU A 36 7.84 11.27 16.01
C LEU A 36 6.38 11.51 15.62
N VAL A 37 5.81 10.64 14.79
CA VAL A 37 4.40 10.75 14.41
C VAL A 37 3.52 10.65 15.66
N TYR A 38 3.74 9.67 16.53
CA TYR A 38 3.00 9.58 17.78
C TYR A 38 3.20 10.79 18.68
N PHE A 39 4.42 11.28 18.79
CA PHE A 39 4.75 12.39 19.65
C PHE A 39 4.05 13.70 19.23
N PHE A 40 3.98 13.96 17.92
CA PHE A 40 3.38 15.21 17.42
C PHE A 40 1.86 15.12 17.18
N THR A 41 1.32 13.94 16.87
CA THR A 41 -0.08 13.84 16.43
C THR A 41 -0.96 13.05 17.38
N GLY A 42 -0.36 12.26 18.29
CA GLY A 42 -1.10 11.32 19.14
C GLY A 42 -1.67 10.12 18.38
N ASP A 43 -1.57 10.12 17.05
CA ASP A 43 -2.04 9.05 16.17
C ASP A 43 -0.85 8.31 15.55
N GLY A 44 -1.06 7.06 15.13
CA GLY A 44 -0.03 6.27 14.49
C GLY A 44 -0.12 6.24 12.97
N LEU A 45 0.83 5.54 12.36
CA LEU A 45 0.84 5.29 10.93
C LEU A 45 -0.31 4.36 10.52
N GLY A 46 -1.01 4.63 9.41
CA GLY A 46 -2.13 3.79 8.98
C GLY A 46 -2.65 4.10 7.59
N ALA A 47 -2.01 3.55 6.54
CA ALA A 47 -2.38 3.81 5.14
C ALA A 47 -3.82 3.43 4.78
N SER A 48 -4.38 2.35 5.38
CA SER A 48 -5.76 1.95 5.07
C SER A 48 -6.82 2.96 5.54
N GLY A 49 -6.49 3.80 6.52
CA GLY A 49 -7.36 4.87 7.00
C GLY A 49 -7.53 5.98 5.97
N GLY A 50 -6.43 6.43 5.38
CA GLY A 50 -6.45 7.45 4.33
C GLY A 50 -7.08 6.94 3.04
N ALA A 51 -6.70 5.74 2.57
CA ALA A 51 -7.33 5.12 1.41
C ALA A 51 -8.86 5.00 1.56
N ASN A 52 -9.34 4.60 2.75
CA ASN A 52 -10.77 4.55 3.04
C ASN A 52 -11.44 5.94 2.97
N ARG A 53 -10.79 6.98 3.47
CA ARG A 53 -11.34 8.35 3.43
C ARG A 53 -11.40 8.88 1.99
N ILE A 54 -10.41 8.55 1.16
CA ILE A 54 -10.43 8.88 -0.27
C ILE A 54 -11.59 8.14 -0.96
N ALA A 55 -11.80 6.85 -0.66
CA ALA A 55 -12.91 6.08 -1.20
C ALA A 55 -14.28 6.66 -0.77
N ILE A 56 -14.43 7.08 0.49
CA ILE A 56 -15.65 7.73 0.99
C ILE A 56 -15.88 9.09 0.32
N TRP A 57 -14.82 9.86 0.08
CA TRP A 57 -14.92 11.11 -0.66
C TRP A 57 -15.41 10.88 -2.10
N LEU A 58 -14.84 9.90 -2.80
CA LEU A 58 -15.31 9.51 -4.13
C LEU A 58 -16.77 9.06 -4.11
N ALA A 59 -17.14 8.23 -3.14
CA ALA A 59 -18.52 7.78 -2.96
C ALA A 59 -19.48 8.98 -2.69
N LYS A 60 -19.03 9.99 -1.92
CA LYS A 60 -19.81 11.20 -1.65
C LYS A 60 -20.02 12.05 -2.90
N VAL A 61 -19.01 12.12 -3.81
CA VAL A 61 -19.13 12.84 -5.08
C VAL A 61 -20.13 12.15 -6.01
N VAL A 62 -20.12 10.80 -6.06
CA VAL A 62 -20.96 10.01 -6.96
C VAL A 62 -22.38 9.82 -6.42
N ALA A 63 -22.51 9.53 -5.12
CA ALA A 63 -23.79 9.18 -4.48
C ALA A 63 -23.90 9.75 -3.04
N PRO A 64 -24.13 11.06 -2.88
CA PRO A 64 -24.17 11.71 -1.57
C PRO A 64 -25.27 11.16 -0.67
N GLY A 65 -26.42 10.77 -1.22
CA GLY A 65 -27.52 10.18 -0.48
C GLY A 65 -27.14 8.86 0.18
N TRP A 66 -26.42 8.00 -0.50
CA TRP A 66 -25.95 6.73 0.04
C TRP A 66 -24.95 6.90 1.19
N VAL A 67 -24.06 7.88 1.09
CA VAL A 67 -23.10 8.21 2.16
C VAL A 67 -23.83 8.69 3.43
N ASN A 68 -24.88 9.49 3.25
CA ASN A 68 -25.66 10.02 4.36
C ASN A 68 -26.66 9.01 4.97
N SER A 69 -27.02 7.93 4.25
CA SER A 69 -27.90 6.88 4.77
C SER A 69 -27.18 5.75 5.49
N THR A 70 -25.87 5.59 5.24
CA THR A 70 -25.08 4.48 5.79
C THR A 70 -24.37 4.90 7.08
N PRO A 71 -24.67 4.30 8.27
CA PRO A 71 -24.11 4.70 9.56
C PRO A 71 -22.58 4.72 9.62
N TYR A 72 -21.93 3.77 8.92
CA TYR A 72 -20.48 3.72 8.83
C TYR A 72 -19.89 4.90 8.05
N LEU A 73 -20.52 5.28 6.93
CA LEU A 73 -20.02 6.34 6.04
C LEU A 73 -20.28 7.73 6.62
N ILE A 74 -21.39 7.93 7.31
CA ILE A 74 -21.74 9.18 8.01
C ILE A 74 -20.62 9.60 8.97
N LYS A 75 -20.02 8.66 9.69
CA LYS A 75 -18.96 8.93 10.65
C LYS A 75 -17.78 9.69 10.03
N TYR A 76 -17.44 9.37 8.78
CA TYR A 76 -16.26 9.89 8.09
C TYR A 76 -16.57 10.98 7.04
N GLY A 77 -17.74 10.94 6.42
CA GLY A 77 -18.10 11.81 5.31
C GLY A 77 -19.50 12.41 5.34
N GLY A 78 -20.29 12.18 6.42
CA GLY A 78 -21.65 12.66 6.51
C GLY A 78 -21.80 14.17 6.68
N GLY A 79 -22.88 14.72 6.16
CA GLY A 79 -23.20 16.16 6.25
C GLY A 79 -22.14 17.02 5.57
N SER A 80 -21.71 18.08 6.25
CA SER A 80 -20.69 19.04 5.76
C SER A 80 -19.25 18.56 5.95
N LYS A 81 -19.02 17.40 6.57
CA LYS A 81 -17.66 16.88 6.82
C LYS A 81 -16.96 16.52 5.51
N ASN A 82 -15.73 17.00 5.36
CA ASN A 82 -14.86 16.60 4.25
C ASN A 82 -13.99 15.41 4.69
N PRO A 83 -14.13 14.21 4.07
CA PRO A 83 -13.31 13.05 4.44
C PRO A 83 -11.81 13.27 4.24
N LEU A 84 -11.43 14.16 3.32
CA LEU A 84 -10.03 14.44 2.99
C LEU A 84 -9.34 15.32 4.03
N ASP A 85 -10.11 16.06 4.85
CA ASP A 85 -9.59 16.94 5.88
C ASP A 85 -9.20 16.15 7.14
N SER A 86 -8.21 15.29 6.96
CA SER A 86 -7.72 14.38 7.99
C SER A 86 -6.20 14.20 7.88
N PHE A 87 -5.54 14.22 9.03
CA PHE A 87 -4.11 13.97 9.15
C PHE A 87 -3.67 12.69 8.43
N ILE A 88 -4.46 11.60 8.49
CA ILE A 88 -4.11 10.33 7.85
C ILE A 88 -4.03 10.45 6.32
N VAL A 89 -4.87 11.29 5.69
CA VAL A 89 -4.80 11.54 4.25
C VAL A 89 -3.53 12.31 3.88
N MET A 90 -3.19 13.33 4.66
CA MET A 90 -1.93 14.07 4.49
C MET A 90 -0.70 13.17 4.64
N LEU A 91 -0.74 12.25 5.61
CA LEU A 91 0.29 11.26 5.84
C LEU A 91 0.45 10.30 4.64
N ASP A 92 -0.65 9.80 4.08
CA ASP A 92 -0.63 8.93 2.90
C ASP A 92 -0.03 9.65 1.68
N ILE A 93 -0.38 10.92 1.47
CA ILE A 93 0.22 11.76 0.43
C ILE A 93 1.72 11.89 0.66
N GLY A 94 2.15 12.14 1.89
CA GLY A 94 3.56 12.22 2.26
C GLY A 94 4.32 10.92 1.98
N VAL A 95 3.74 9.78 2.29
CA VAL A 95 4.32 8.45 2.00
C VAL A 95 4.43 8.21 0.49
N LEU A 96 3.41 8.57 -0.29
CA LEU A 96 3.45 8.43 -1.75
C LEU A 96 4.53 9.32 -2.37
N LEU A 97 4.63 10.57 -1.96
CA LEU A 97 5.66 11.51 -2.43
C LEU A 97 7.06 11.04 -2.03
N GLY A 98 7.24 10.61 -0.77
CA GLY A 98 8.51 10.09 -0.27
C GLY A 98 8.95 8.82 -1.01
N GLY A 99 8.01 7.90 -1.27
CA GLY A 99 8.25 6.70 -2.05
C GLY A 99 8.65 7.01 -3.51
N PHE A 100 7.95 7.95 -4.13
CA PHE A 100 8.26 8.40 -5.49
C PHE A 100 9.65 9.04 -5.56
N LEU A 101 9.96 10.00 -4.69
CA LEU A 101 11.26 10.68 -4.63
C LEU A 101 12.40 9.69 -4.36
N SER A 102 12.18 8.74 -3.44
CA SER A 102 13.13 7.68 -3.15
C SER A 102 13.39 6.80 -4.37
N ALA A 103 12.33 6.33 -5.05
CA ALA A 103 12.46 5.52 -6.26
C ALA A 103 13.21 6.26 -7.37
N TRP A 104 12.96 7.55 -7.52
CA TRP A 104 13.64 8.39 -8.49
C TRP A 104 15.11 8.61 -8.16
N TYR A 105 15.42 8.93 -6.89
CA TYR A 105 16.79 9.14 -6.42
C TYR A 105 17.67 7.89 -6.56
N PHE A 106 17.12 6.72 -6.22
CA PHE A 106 17.84 5.45 -6.32
C PHE A 106 17.81 4.84 -7.74
N GLY A 107 17.17 5.51 -8.71
CA GLY A 107 17.13 5.04 -10.10
C GLY A 107 16.31 3.75 -10.30
N ARG A 108 15.32 3.50 -9.41
CA ARG A 108 14.48 2.29 -9.39
C ARG A 108 13.09 2.50 -9.99
N PHE A 109 12.86 3.63 -10.60
CA PHE A 109 11.60 3.92 -11.25
C PHE A 109 11.50 3.12 -12.55
N SER A 110 10.76 2.01 -12.52
CA SER A 110 10.43 1.22 -13.71
C SER A 110 8.98 0.75 -13.66
N MET A 111 8.31 0.82 -14.79
CA MET A 111 6.95 0.30 -14.96
C MET A 111 7.05 -1.12 -15.54
N GLU A 112 7.38 -2.09 -14.69
CA GLU A 112 7.49 -3.49 -15.10
C GLU A 112 6.47 -4.34 -14.32
N THR A 113 5.77 -5.23 -15.02
CA THR A 113 4.92 -6.23 -14.36
C THR A 113 5.77 -7.41 -13.93
N ILE A 114 6.07 -7.50 -12.63
CA ILE A 114 6.78 -8.63 -12.06
C ILE A 114 5.85 -9.83 -12.03
N LYS A 115 6.21 -10.90 -12.75
CA LYS A 115 5.45 -12.14 -12.85
C LYS A 115 6.37 -13.36 -12.79
N GLY A 116 5.85 -14.48 -12.35
CA GLY A 116 6.54 -15.77 -12.48
C GLY A 116 6.64 -16.22 -13.95
N PRO A 117 7.55 -17.15 -14.28
CA PRO A 117 7.76 -17.62 -15.65
C PRO A 117 6.52 -18.28 -16.25
N ASN A 118 5.73 -18.98 -15.44
CA ASN A 118 4.59 -19.79 -15.86
C ASN A 118 3.25 -19.03 -15.93
N ILE A 119 3.22 -17.73 -15.58
CA ILE A 119 1.98 -16.94 -15.50
C ILE A 119 1.90 -15.91 -16.63
N LYS A 120 0.74 -15.85 -17.33
CA LYS A 120 0.42 -14.78 -18.28
C LYS A 120 0.19 -13.45 -17.54
N VAL A 121 0.54 -12.32 -18.19
CA VAL A 121 0.38 -10.96 -17.60
C VAL A 121 -1.08 -10.70 -17.21
N SER A 122 -2.04 -11.04 -18.05
CA SER A 122 -3.47 -10.82 -17.75
C SER A 122 -3.93 -11.61 -16.53
N LEU A 123 -3.55 -12.88 -16.40
CA LEU A 123 -3.87 -13.70 -15.23
C LEU A 123 -3.25 -13.11 -13.95
N ARG A 124 -2.00 -12.58 -14.04
CA ARG A 124 -1.34 -11.89 -12.93
C ARG A 124 -2.14 -10.68 -12.44
N TRP A 125 -2.71 -9.89 -13.36
CA TRP A 125 -3.54 -8.73 -13.03
C TRP A 125 -4.86 -9.15 -12.38
N VAL A 126 -5.52 -10.20 -12.89
CA VAL A 126 -6.75 -10.74 -12.29
C VAL A 126 -6.50 -11.24 -10.86
N ILE A 127 -5.45 -12.04 -10.64
CA ILE A 127 -5.09 -12.53 -9.30
C ILE A 127 -4.76 -11.36 -8.37
N ALA A 128 -4.06 -10.33 -8.86
CA ALA A 128 -3.75 -9.14 -8.07
C ALA A 128 -5.00 -8.37 -7.66
N PHE A 129 -5.99 -8.26 -8.56
CA PHE A 129 -7.26 -7.60 -8.25
C PHE A 129 -8.04 -8.33 -7.15
N PHE A 130 -8.23 -9.64 -7.29
CA PHE A 130 -8.93 -10.43 -6.27
C PHE A 130 -8.17 -10.47 -4.94
N GLY A 131 -6.85 -10.66 -4.98
CA GLY A 131 -6.01 -10.62 -3.79
C GLY A 131 -6.06 -9.26 -3.07
N GLY A 132 -5.99 -8.17 -3.83
CA GLY A 132 -6.13 -6.82 -3.30
C GLY A 132 -7.51 -6.55 -2.68
N THR A 133 -8.58 -7.03 -3.32
CA THR A 133 -9.95 -6.92 -2.80
C THR A 133 -10.11 -7.68 -1.48
N MET A 134 -9.62 -8.92 -1.40
CA MET A 134 -9.63 -9.71 -0.16
C MET A 134 -8.81 -9.06 0.94
N ALA A 135 -7.62 -8.56 0.63
CA ALA A 135 -6.76 -7.86 1.58
C ALA A 135 -7.41 -6.57 2.10
N GLY A 136 -8.06 -5.79 1.22
CA GLY A 136 -8.80 -4.60 1.59
C GLY A 136 -9.99 -4.89 2.50
N PHE A 137 -10.75 -5.94 2.20
CA PHE A 137 -11.85 -6.40 3.05
C PHE A 137 -11.35 -6.88 4.41
N GLY A 138 -10.32 -7.73 4.45
CA GLY A 138 -9.69 -8.20 5.69
C GLY A 138 -9.16 -7.06 6.55
N ALA A 139 -8.52 -6.05 5.95
CA ALA A 139 -8.06 -4.86 6.66
C ALA A 139 -9.22 -4.06 7.28
N ARG A 140 -10.39 -4.04 6.67
CA ARG A 140 -11.58 -3.39 7.26
C ARG A 140 -12.15 -4.17 8.44
N MET A 141 -12.22 -5.50 8.33
CA MET A 141 -12.63 -6.38 9.44
C MET A 141 -11.67 -6.28 10.62
N ALA A 142 -10.38 -6.28 10.37
CA ALA A 142 -9.33 -6.16 11.39
C ALA A 142 -9.16 -4.74 11.97
N ARG A 143 -9.94 -3.76 11.53
CA ARG A 143 -9.85 -2.34 11.89
C ARG A 143 -8.51 -1.67 11.52
N GLY A 144 -7.73 -2.26 10.64
CA GLY A 144 -6.46 -1.70 10.17
C GLY A 144 -5.71 -2.68 9.28
N CYS A 145 -4.83 -2.15 8.45
CA CYS A 145 -3.89 -2.93 7.62
C CYS A 145 -2.62 -3.26 8.42
N THR A 146 -1.64 -3.89 7.76
CA THR A 146 -0.35 -4.23 8.39
C THR A 146 0.41 -3.02 8.94
N SER A 147 0.27 -1.82 8.36
CA SER A 147 0.86 -0.60 8.93
C SER A 147 0.09 -0.10 10.16
N GLY A 148 -1.22 -0.21 10.19
CA GLY A 148 -2.04 0.21 11.32
C GLY A 148 -2.05 -0.82 12.46
N GLN A 149 -2.41 -2.06 12.18
CA GLN A 149 -2.46 -3.11 13.19
C GLN A 149 -1.11 -3.78 13.43
N GLY A 150 -0.39 -4.13 12.35
CA GLY A 150 0.87 -4.84 12.49
C GLY A 150 1.98 -3.98 13.06
N LEU A 151 2.27 -2.82 12.48
CA LEU A 151 3.36 -1.95 12.94
C LEU A 151 2.94 -1.08 14.12
N ASN A 152 1.88 -0.32 13.95
CA ASN A 152 1.41 0.67 14.90
C ASN A 152 0.82 0.03 16.17
N GLY A 153 -0.09 -0.93 16.01
CA GLY A 153 -0.74 -1.59 17.12
C GLY A 153 0.20 -2.49 17.93
N THR A 154 1.22 -3.09 17.31
CA THR A 154 2.25 -3.86 18.06
C THR A 154 3.21 -2.94 18.80
N ALA A 155 3.52 -1.76 18.26
CA ALA A 155 4.31 -0.76 18.96
C ALA A 155 3.64 -0.25 20.25
N THR A 156 2.30 -0.22 20.28
CA THR A 156 1.51 0.09 21.49
C THR A 156 1.23 -1.14 22.37
N LEU A 157 1.85 -2.28 22.09
CA LEU A 157 1.70 -3.55 22.83
C LEU A 157 0.26 -4.06 22.93
N SER A 158 -0.60 -3.73 21.95
CA SER A 158 -1.98 -4.20 21.90
C SER A 158 -2.04 -5.71 21.65
N VAL A 159 -2.70 -6.47 22.52
CA VAL A 159 -2.87 -7.93 22.38
C VAL A 159 -3.57 -8.29 21.07
N GLY A 160 -4.60 -7.53 20.67
CA GLY A 160 -5.31 -7.74 19.41
C GLY A 160 -4.41 -7.56 18.19
N SER A 161 -3.44 -6.67 18.25
CA SER A 161 -2.48 -6.43 17.17
C SER A 161 -1.44 -7.56 17.07
N TRP A 162 -1.03 -8.12 18.18
CA TRP A 162 -0.18 -9.33 18.20
C TRP A 162 -0.92 -10.53 17.62
N ALA A 163 -2.19 -10.75 18.00
CA ALA A 163 -3.02 -11.80 17.41
C ALA A 163 -3.21 -11.61 15.91
N PHE A 164 -3.44 -10.36 15.45
CA PHE A 164 -3.51 -10.02 14.03
C PHE A 164 -2.21 -10.37 13.30
N LEU A 165 -1.05 -10.03 13.88
CA LEU A 165 0.26 -10.29 13.26
C LEU A 165 0.49 -11.79 13.08
N LEU A 166 0.21 -12.58 14.11
CA LEU A 166 0.32 -14.04 14.04
C LEU A 166 -0.61 -14.63 12.98
N ALA A 167 -1.87 -14.21 12.95
CA ALA A 167 -2.85 -14.65 11.95
C ALA A 167 -2.45 -14.23 10.52
N PHE A 168 -1.90 -13.03 10.34
CA PHE A 168 -1.41 -12.53 9.07
C PHE A 168 -0.29 -13.40 8.50
N PHE A 169 0.73 -13.69 9.31
CA PHE A 169 1.84 -14.56 8.88
C PHE A 169 1.39 -16.00 8.66
N ALA A 170 0.58 -16.56 9.56
CA ALA A 170 0.05 -17.92 9.41
C ALA A 170 -0.76 -18.06 8.12
N GLY A 171 -1.69 -17.14 7.86
CA GLY A 171 -2.49 -17.13 6.63
C GLY A 171 -1.63 -16.94 5.37
N GLY A 172 -0.63 -16.04 5.42
CA GLY A 172 0.30 -15.78 4.33
C GLY A 172 1.12 -17.03 3.97
N TYR A 173 1.72 -17.69 4.94
CA TYR A 173 2.49 -18.93 4.72
C TYR A 173 1.62 -20.09 4.23
N LEU A 174 0.43 -20.24 4.81
CA LEU A 174 -0.52 -21.25 4.38
C LEU A 174 -0.89 -21.08 2.90
N LEU A 175 -1.28 -19.88 2.50
CA LEU A 175 -1.64 -19.58 1.10
C LEU A 175 -0.43 -19.69 0.18
N ALA A 176 0.75 -19.25 0.59
CA ALA A 176 1.97 -19.33 -0.21
C ALA A 176 2.29 -20.77 -0.62
N TYR A 177 2.00 -21.75 0.25
CA TYR A 177 2.19 -23.17 -0.06
C TYR A 177 1.37 -23.61 -1.29
N PHE A 178 0.11 -23.16 -1.39
CA PHE A 178 -0.76 -23.49 -2.53
C PHE A 178 -0.44 -22.68 -3.78
N VAL A 179 -0.09 -21.41 -3.61
CA VAL A 179 0.13 -20.47 -4.72
C VAL A 179 1.52 -20.62 -5.35
N LYS A 180 2.50 -21.16 -4.62
CA LYS A 180 3.88 -21.34 -5.14
C LYS A 180 3.93 -22.07 -6.48
N LYS A 181 3.02 -23.05 -6.72
CA LYS A 181 2.93 -23.82 -7.96
C LYS A 181 2.69 -22.94 -9.20
N PHE A 182 2.12 -21.74 -9.03
CA PHE A 182 1.89 -20.80 -10.13
C PHE A 182 3.11 -19.91 -10.40
N TRP A 183 4.10 -19.87 -9.48
CA TRP A 183 5.27 -19.01 -9.57
C TRP A 183 6.53 -19.76 -9.98
N PHE A 184 6.61 -21.03 -9.68
CA PHE A 184 7.68 -21.95 -10.03
C PHE A 184 7.12 -23.12 -10.84
#